data_91a90af631e41e6d1ba1d590a5a71c67
#
_entry.id   91a90af631e41e6d1ba1d590a5a71c67
#
_cell.length_a   1.000
_cell.length_b   1.000
_cell.length_c   1.000
_cell.angle_alpha   90.00
_cell.angle_beta   90.00
_cell.angle_gamma   90.00
#
_symmetry.space_group_name_H-M   'P 1'
#
loop_
_entity.id
_entity.type
_entity.pdbx_description
1 polymer ?
#
loop_
_entity_poly.entity_id
_entity_poly.type
_entity_poly.pdbx_seq_one_letter_code
_entity_poly.pdbx_strand_id
1 'polypeptide(L)'
;MFRLKSNALQREFKVNEGYLYASRIRNTRSGMDLVPDGNSTEFTFHFTDGTEFSSKGLKVTDSAERDGKLVFTFEEFEGITVTMRYWVGRDGNTLKKQLQFIQATEDKVIDYIALEHIGVINSQTHFSIPDDVETSMQIPDAMAILGQPFYIDSLFFGCEFPATDNRIQYGIGQVKYYVGRPVHGRFTCPATVMG
;
A
#
# COMPACT_ATOMS: atom_id res chain seq x y z
N MET A 1 -1.31 -7.03 17.94
CA MET A 1 -2.35 -6.48 17.04
C MET A 1 -2.30 -4.97 17.16
N PHE A 2 -2.22 -4.26 16.02
CA PHE A 2 -2.18 -2.80 15.96
C PHE A 2 -3.44 -2.32 15.25
N ARG A 3 -3.92 -1.12 15.57
CA ARG A 3 -5.12 -0.55 14.98
C ARG A 3 -4.94 0.94 14.76
N LEU A 4 -5.21 1.37 13.53
CA LEU A 4 -5.32 2.77 13.17
C LEU A 4 -6.79 3.09 12.88
N LYS A 5 -7.33 4.15 13.50
CA LYS A 5 -8.73 4.53 13.36
C LYS A 5 -8.87 6.02 13.11
N SER A 6 -9.59 6.38 12.06
CA SER A 6 -10.09 7.73 11.78
C SER A 6 -11.58 7.84 12.13
N ASN A 7 -12.22 8.98 11.81
CA ASN A 7 -13.67 9.15 11.96
C ASN A 7 -14.49 8.24 11.00
N ALA A 8 -13.89 7.81 9.88
CA ALA A 8 -14.57 7.07 8.83
C ALA A 8 -13.99 5.67 8.59
N LEU A 9 -12.73 5.45 8.93
CA LEU A 9 -11.99 4.26 8.54
C LEU A 9 -11.28 3.61 9.72
N GLN A 10 -11.07 2.30 9.59
CA GLN A 10 -10.24 1.53 10.50
C GLN A 10 -9.39 0.56 9.69
N ARG A 11 -8.09 0.52 9.97
CA ARG A 11 -7.16 -0.49 9.44
C ARG A 11 -6.51 -1.23 10.60
N GLU A 12 -6.58 -2.55 10.56
CA GLU A 12 -6.03 -3.43 11.57
C GLU A 12 -4.84 -4.20 11.00
N PHE A 13 -3.80 -4.31 11.82
CA PHE A 13 -2.58 -5.03 11.47
C PHE A 13 -2.31 -6.12 12.49
N LYS A 14 -1.77 -7.22 12.00
CA LYS A 14 -1.22 -8.30 12.82
C LYS A 14 0.24 -8.53 12.43
N VAL A 15 1.02 -8.88 13.43
CA VAL A 15 2.35 -9.46 13.25
C VAL A 15 2.23 -10.92 13.67
N ASN A 16 2.45 -11.83 12.74
CA ASN A 16 2.45 -13.25 12.99
C ASN A 16 3.79 -13.83 12.55
N GLU A 17 4.47 -14.54 13.46
CA GLU A 17 5.82 -15.07 13.23
C GLU A 17 6.85 -14.04 12.77
N GLY A 18 6.62 -12.77 13.12
CA GLY A 18 7.45 -11.63 12.71
C GLY A 18 6.95 -10.91 11.44
N TYR A 19 6.01 -11.45 10.68
CA TYR A 19 5.53 -10.86 9.43
C TYR A 19 4.33 -9.96 9.64
N LEU A 20 4.37 -8.75 9.07
CA LEU A 20 3.28 -7.77 9.12
C LEU A 20 2.29 -7.99 7.98
N TYR A 21 1.00 -7.95 8.30
CA TYR A 21 -0.07 -7.90 7.33
C TYR A 21 -1.28 -7.11 7.83
N ALA A 22 -1.96 -6.43 6.92
CA ALA A 22 -3.28 -5.87 7.20
C ALA A 22 -4.28 -7.02 7.32
N SER A 23 -4.94 -7.13 8.46
CA SER A 23 -5.92 -8.19 8.70
C SER A 23 -7.35 -7.76 8.41
N ARG A 24 -7.61 -6.44 8.37
CA ARG A 24 -8.93 -5.88 8.12
C ARG A 24 -8.83 -4.40 7.75
N ILE A 25 -9.65 -3.98 6.81
CA ILE A 25 -9.92 -2.57 6.51
C ILE A 25 -11.43 -2.38 6.57
N ARG A 26 -11.89 -1.38 7.33
CA ARG A 26 -13.31 -1.12 7.52
C ARG A 26 -13.64 0.33 7.22
N ASN A 27 -14.67 0.55 6.39
CA ASN A 27 -15.35 1.83 6.31
C ASN A 27 -16.49 1.84 7.35
N THR A 28 -16.34 2.63 8.41
CA THR A 28 -17.29 2.65 9.53
C THR A 28 -18.58 3.40 9.20
N ARG A 29 -18.59 4.18 8.12
CA ARG A 29 -19.80 4.91 7.67
C ARG A 29 -20.70 4.04 6.80
N SER A 30 -20.13 3.31 5.84
CA SER A 30 -20.89 2.40 4.97
C SER A 30 -21.13 1.02 5.60
N GLY A 31 -20.36 0.69 6.65
CA GLY A 31 -20.36 -0.65 7.24
C GLY A 31 -19.58 -1.69 6.45
N MET A 32 -18.90 -1.28 5.35
CA MET A 32 -18.11 -2.18 4.52
C MET A 32 -16.91 -2.70 5.30
N ASP A 33 -16.68 -3.99 5.18
CA ASP A 33 -15.52 -4.70 5.72
C ASP A 33 -14.75 -5.38 4.59
N LEU A 34 -13.49 -5.00 4.43
CA LEU A 34 -12.55 -5.60 3.50
C LEU A 34 -11.55 -6.45 4.29
N VAL A 35 -11.44 -7.72 3.92
CA VAL A 35 -10.41 -8.62 4.44
C VAL A 35 -9.39 -8.83 3.32
N PRO A 36 -8.18 -8.24 3.45
CA PRO A 36 -7.12 -8.47 2.46
C PRO A 36 -6.80 -9.95 2.33
N ASP A 37 -6.62 -10.40 1.11
CA ASP A 37 -6.30 -11.80 0.82
C ASP A 37 -4.82 -12.12 1.04
N GLY A 38 -4.49 -13.39 0.84
CA GLY A 38 -3.11 -13.87 0.94
C GLY A 38 -2.14 -13.26 -0.09
N ASN A 39 -2.61 -12.55 -1.13
CA ASN A 39 -1.76 -11.88 -2.11
C ASN A 39 -1.47 -10.42 -1.75
N SER A 40 -2.18 -9.86 -0.78
CA SER A 40 -1.97 -8.48 -0.33
C SER A 40 -0.60 -8.32 0.34
N THR A 41 0.09 -7.21 0.03
CA THR A 41 1.35 -6.82 0.67
C THR A 41 1.28 -5.37 1.14
N GLU A 42 2.04 -5.04 2.18
CA GLU A 42 2.16 -3.64 2.61
C GLU A 42 3.07 -2.83 1.68
N PHE A 43 3.99 -3.47 1.01
CA PHE A 43 4.79 -2.93 -0.10
C PHE A 43 5.43 -4.05 -0.89
N THR A 44 5.80 -3.73 -2.15
CA THR A 44 6.64 -4.59 -2.98
C THR A 44 7.62 -3.72 -3.76
N PHE A 45 8.91 -4.05 -3.72
CA PHE A 45 9.94 -3.45 -4.54
C PHE A 45 10.14 -4.30 -5.79
N HIS A 46 10.19 -3.66 -6.94
CA HIS A 46 10.55 -4.27 -8.21
C HIS A 46 11.81 -3.60 -8.75
N PHE A 47 12.77 -4.41 -9.14
CA PHE A 47 14.04 -3.95 -9.66
C PHE A 47 14.11 -4.10 -11.18
N THR A 48 14.98 -3.31 -11.82
CA THR A 48 15.17 -3.34 -13.28
C THR A 48 15.75 -4.66 -13.80
N ASP A 49 16.36 -5.47 -12.91
CA ASP A 49 16.84 -6.82 -13.21
C ASP A 49 15.72 -7.89 -13.18
N GLY A 50 14.48 -7.48 -12.89
CA GLY A 50 13.33 -8.37 -12.78
C GLY A 50 13.17 -9.05 -11.42
N THR A 51 14.08 -8.82 -10.47
CA THR A 51 13.92 -9.32 -9.10
C THR A 51 12.94 -8.48 -8.29
N GLU A 52 12.36 -9.05 -7.25
CA GLU A 52 11.43 -8.36 -6.35
C GLU A 52 11.55 -8.86 -4.91
N PHE A 53 11.18 -8.01 -3.96
CA PHE A 53 10.89 -8.40 -2.58
C PHE A 53 9.70 -7.60 -2.01
N SER A 54 9.08 -8.15 -1.00
CA SER A 54 7.90 -7.53 -0.40
C SER A 54 7.87 -7.67 1.12
N SER A 55 6.93 -6.97 1.75
CA SER A 55 6.67 -7.05 3.20
C SER A 55 6.36 -8.47 3.69
N LYS A 56 5.95 -9.38 2.80
CA LYS A 56 5.71 -10.79 3.16
C LYS A 56 6.98 -11.60 3.40
N GLY A 57 8.07 -11.23 2.74
CA GLY A 57 9.35 -11.89 2.88
C GLY A 57 10.22 -11.32 3.99
N LEU A 58 9.80 -10.23 4.65
CA LEU A 58 10.61 -9.51 5.63
C LEU A 58 9.96 -9.51 7.01
N LYS A 59 10.73 -9.81 8.03
CA LYS A 59 10.29 -9.71 9.42
C LYS A 59 10.34 -8.26 9.90
N VAL A 60 9.38 -7.91 10.74
CA VAL A 60 9.38 -6.65 11.50
C VAL A 60 10.40 -6.77 12.63
N THR A 61 11.37 -5.88 12.65
CA THR A 61 12.41 -5.80 13.69
C THR A 61 12.05 -4.81 14.79
N ASP A 62 11.25 -3.78 14.47
CA ASP A 62 10.74 -2.81 15.44
C ASP A 62 9.32 -2.38 15.07
N SER A 63 8.50 -2.17 16.09
CA SER A 63 7.13 -1.64 15.93
C SER A 63 6.81 -0.73 17.10
N ALA A 64 6.38 0.49 16.80
CA ALA A 64 6.09 1.51 17.81
C ALA A 64 4.97 2.44 17.36
N GLU A 65 4.30 3.04 18.35
CA GLU A 65 3.50 4.24 18.12
C GLU A 65 4.33 5.46 18.52
N ARG A 66 4.62 6.34 17.55
CA ARG A 66 5.44 7.55 17.72
C ARG A 66 4.74 8.73 17.05
N ASP A 67 4.53 9.81 17.80
CA ASP A 67 3.92 11.05 17.30
C ASP A 67 2.57 10.81 16.59
N GLY A 68 1.71 9.93 17.16
CA GLY A 68 0.42 9.58 16.59
C GLY A 68 0.50 8.74 15.29
N LYS A 69 1.66 8.14 15.02
CA LYS A 69 1.88 7.25 13.87
C LYS A 69 2.23 5.85 14.33
N LEU A 70 1.65 4.85 13.69
CA LEU A 70 2.17 3.49 13.78
C LEU A 70 3.38 3.38 12.86
N VAL A 71 4.49 2.90 13.40
CA VAL A 71 5.76 2.75 12.69
C VAL A 71 6.19 1.30 12.77
N PHE A 72 6.56 0.73 11.62
CA PHE A 72 7.12 -0.61 11.51
C PHE A 72 8.45 -0.54 10.75
N THR A 73 9.50 -1.10 11.32
CA THR A 73 10.81 -1.26 10.66
C THR A 73 11.00 -2.73 10.34
N PHE A 74 11.48 -3.01 9.15
CA PHE A 74 11.67 -4.36 8.65
C PHE A 74 13.16 -4.73 8.68
N GLU A 75 13.44 -6.04 8.67
CA GLU A 75 14.78 -6.53 8.47
C GLU A 75 15.36 -6.07 7.15
N GLU A 76 16.67 -5.98 7.08
CA GLU A 76 17.39 -5.57 5.88
C GLU A 76 17.31 -6.67 4.81
N PHE A 77 17.09 -6.25 3.56
CA PHE A 77 17.19 -7.10 2.38
C PHE A 77 18.18 -6.48 1.39
N GLU A 78 19.28 -7.16 1.14
CA GLU A 78 20.30 -6.77 0.15
C GLU A 78 20.71 -5.28 0.26
N GLY A 79 20.99 -4.81 1.47
CA GLY A 79 21.38 -3.43 1.73
C GLY A 79 20.23 -2.43 1.78
N ILE A 80 18.98 -2.88 1.71
CA ILE A 80 17.78 -2.03 1.79
C ILE A 80 17.06 -2.25 3.11
N THR A 81 16.96 -1.20 3.92
CA THR A 81 16.15 -1.20 5.15
C THR A 81 14.90 -0.37 4.95
N VAL A 82 13.72 -0.94 5.23
CA VAL A 82 12.42 -0.30 5.01
C VAL A 82 11.76 0.06 6.34
N THR A 83 11.16 1.26 6.37
CA THR A 83 10.30 1.73 7.46
C THR A 83 8.96 2.17 6.89
N MET A 84 7.86 1.62 7.43
CA MET A 84 6.50 2.01 7.10
C MET A 84 5.92 2.87 8.22
N ARG A 85 5.20 3.93 7.85
CA ARG A 85 4.47 4.80 8.77
C ARG A 85 3.02 4.90 8.36
N TYR A 86 2.13 4.83 9.34
CA TYR A 86 0.68 4.94 9.14
C TYR A 86 0.12 5.98 10.11
N TRP A 87 -0.75 6.86 9.63
CA TRP A 87 -1.40 7.87 10.47
C TRP A 87 -2.76 8.30 9.92
N VAL A 88 -3.53 8.99 10.76
CA VAL A 88 -4.79 9.62 10.35
C VAL A 88 -4.48 10.92 9.62
N GLY A 89 -5.10 11.12 8.46
CA GLY A 89 -4.98 12.37 7.71
C GLY A 89 -5.48 13.58 8.50
N ARG A 90 -5.02 14.78 8.14
CA ARG A 90 -5.40 16.04 8.82
C ARG A 90 -6.89 16.33 8.79
N ASP A 91 -7.60 15.79 7.81
CA ASP A 91 -9.06 15.85 7.67
C ASP A 91 -9.80 15.00 8.70
N GLY A 92 -9.09 14.18 9.46
CA GLY A 92 -9.64 13.26 10.45
C GLY A 92 -10.42 12.09 9.86
N ASN A 93 -10.55 11.97 8.54
CA ASN A 93 -11.35 10.94 7.88
C ASN A 93 -10.51 9.93 7.11
N THR A 94 -9.43 10.37 6.48
CA THR A 94 -8.55 9.51 5.69
C THR A 94 -7.50 8.82 6.56
N LEU A 95 -6.98 7.70 6.06
CA LEU A 95 -5.78 7.05 6.57
C LEU A 95 -4.66 7.22 5.55
N LYS A 96 -3.46 7.48 6.04
CA LYS A 96 -2.27 7.66 5.23
C LYS A 96 -1.22 6.61 5.56
N LYS A 97 -0.45 6.25 4.55
CA LYS A 97 0.69 5.34 4.65
C LYS A 97 1.86 5.92 3.88
N GLN A 98 3.05 5.84 4.44
CA GLN A 98 4.29 6.30 3.81
C GLN A 98 5.40 5.30 4.01
N LEU A 99 6.07 4.97 2.93
CA LEU A 99 7.26 4.16 2.92
C LEU A 99 8.51 5.04 2.87
N GLN A 100 9.45 4.74 3.75
CA GLN A 100 10.81 5.27 3.70
C GLN A 100 11.77 4.11 3.64
N PHE A 101 12.83 4.22 2.86
CA PHE A 101 13.90 3.23 2.84
C PHE A 101 15.29 3.88 2.85
N ILE A 102 16.25 3.08 3.25
CA ILE A 102 17.68 3.42 3.15
C ILE A 102 18.32 2.33 2.28
N GLN A 103 18.91 2.71 1.18
CA GLN A 103 19.70 1.82 0.33
C GLN A 103 21.18 2.08 0.57
N ALA A 104 21.88 1.06 1.06
CA ALA A 104 23.30 1.17 1.41
C ALA A 104 24.23 0.88 0.22
N THR A 105 23.73 0.12 -0.79
CA THR A 105 24.49 -0.28 -1.97
C THR A 105 23.86 0.28 -3.24
N GLU A 106 24.65 0.48 -4.30
CA GLU A 106 24.18 0.96 -5.60
C GLU A 106 23.91 -0.18 -6.59
N ASP A 107 24.05 -1.43 -6.17
CA ASP A 107 24.06 -2.59 -7.05
C ASP A 107 22.69 -2.89 -7.66
N LYS A 108 21.61 -2.37 -7.06
CA LYS A 108 20.25 -2.57 -7.56
C LYS A 108 19.54 -1.26 -7.88
N VAL A 109 18.96 -1.19 -9.06
CA VAL A 109 18.14 -0.06 -9.50
C VAL A 109 16.68 -0.40 -9.31
N ILE A 110 15.99 0.39 -8.49
CA ILE A 110 14.56 0.24 -8.26
C ILE A 110 13.81 0.77 -9.48
N ASP A 111 13.04 -0.07 -10.14
CA ASP A 111 12.14 0.32 -11.22
C ASP A 111 10.92 1.01 -10.61
N TYR A 112 10.12 0.29 -9.85
CA TYR A 112 8.99 0.87 -9.12
C TYR A 112 8.79 0.20 -7.76
N ILE A 113 8.01 0.88 -6.91
CA ILE A 113 7.55 0.37 -5.63
C ILE A 113 6.02 0.33 -5.67
N ALA A 114 5.42 -0.85 -5.48
CA ALA A 114 4.01 -0.94 -5.18
C ALA A 114 3.78 -0.48 -3.73
N LEU A 115 3.27 0.73 -3.56
CA LEU A 115 3.01 1.36 -2.25
C LEU A 115 1.72 0.84 -1.62
N GLU A 116 0.74 0.41 -2.42
CA GLU A 116 -0.42 -0.38 -2.04
C GLU A 116 -0.52 -1.57 -2.99
N HIS A 117 -0.85 -2.73 -2.43
CA HIS A 117 -1.05 -3.96 -3.17
C HIS A 117 -2.10 -4.77 -2.42
N ILE A 118 -3.36 -4.63 -2.83
CA ILE A 118 -4.52 -5.14 -2.09
C ILE A 118 -5.35 -6.03 -2.97
N GLY A 119 -5.35 -7.31 -2.67
CA GLY A 119 -6.35 -8.28 -3.10
C GLY A 119 -7.39 -8.49 -2.00
N VAL A 120 -8.54 -9.05 -2.34
CA VAL A 120 -9.61 -9.30 -1.39
C VAL A 120 -10.17 -10.72 -1.53
N ILE A 121 -10.53 -11.33 -0.41
CA ILE A 121 -11.07 -12.70 -0.36
C ILE A 121 -12.49 -12.77 -0.93
N ASN A 122 -13.23 -11.66 -0.92
CA ASN A 122 -14.64 -11.67 -1.30
C ASN A 122 -14.83 -11.52 -2.82
N SER A 123 -15.41 -12.53 -3.46
CA SER A 123 -15.73 -12.52 -4.89
C SER A 123 -16.82 -11.51 -5.31
N GLN A 124 -17.51 -10.89 -4.34
CA GLN A 124 -18.52 -9.85 -4.58
C GLN A 124 -17.96 -8.44 -4.49
N THR A 125 -16.67 -8.29 -4.18
CA THR A 125 -16.03 -6.98 -4.09
C THR A 125 -15.86 -6.37 -5.48
N HIS A 126 -16.32 -5.13 -5.64
CA HIS A 126 -16.21 -4.39 -6.89
C HIS A 126 -14.98 -3.47 -6.86
N PHE A 127 -14.08 -3.69 -7.81
CA PHE A 127 -13.01 -2.76 -8.12
C PHE A 127 -13.49 -1.78 -9.18
N SER A 128 -13.22 -0.52 -9.02
CA SER A 128 -13.52 0.50 -10.02
C SER A 128 -12.44 1.56 -10.13
N ILE A 129 -12.43 2.22 -11.26
CA ILE A 129 -11.58 3.36 -11.57
C ILE A 129 -12.53 4.49 -11.96
N PRO A 130 -12.30 5.74 -11.49
CA PRO A 130 -13.15 6.84 -11.89
C PRO A 130 -12.92 7.13 -13.36
N ASP A 131 -13.83 6.71 -14.20
CA ASP A 131 -14.09 7.26 -15.52
C ASP A 131 -15.41 6.75 -16.06
N ASP A 132 -16.07 7.52 -16.93
CA ASP A 132 -17.38 7.44 -17.53
C ASP A 132 -17.76 6.12 -18.21
N VAL A 133 -17.09 5.04 -17.92
CA VAL A 133 -17.46 3.72 -18.38
C VAL A 133 -18.30 3.07 -17.30
N GLU A 134 -19.59 2.94 -17.54
CA GLU A 134 -20.47 1.98 -16.84
C GLU A 134 -19.90 0.57 -17.00
N THR A 135 -18.87 0.25 -16.27
CA THR A 135 -18.33 -1.10 -16.24
C THR A 135 -18.95 -1.85 -15.07
N SER A 136 -20.16 -2.33 -15.32
CA SER A 136 -20.81 -3.39 -14.54
C SER A 136 -20.10 -4.76 -14.69
N MET A 137 -18.90 -4.80 -15.24
CA MET A 137 -18.12 -6.02 -15.42
C MET A 137 -16.93 -6.03 -14.47
N GLN A 138 -16.61 -7.21 -13.96
CA GLN A 138 -15.30 -7.52 -13.42
C GLN A 138 -14.26 -7.17 -14.49
N ILE A 139 -13.64 -5.99 -14.38
CA ILE A 139 -12.58 -5.61 -15.30
C ILE A 139 -11.35 -6.36 -14.79
N PRO A 140 -10.87 -7.38 -15.50
CA PRO A 140 -9.72 -8.15 -15.03
C PRO A 140 -8.47 -7.29 -14.92
N ASP A 141 -8.34 -6.30 -15.82
CA ASP A 141 -7.21 -5.38 -15.85
C ASP A 141 -7.70 -3.99 -16.25
N ALA A 142 -7.53 -3.02 -15.36
CA ALA A 142 -7.84 -1.63 -15.64
C ALA A 142 -6.75 -0.70 -15.10
N MET A 143 -6.42 0.33 -15.87
CA MET A 143 -5.43 1.33 -15.51
C MET A 143 -6.12 2.68 -15.39
N ALA A 144 -5.99 3.30 -14.21
CA ALA A 144 -6.43 4.66 -14.00
C ALA A 144 -5.58 5.64 -14.82
N ILE A 145 -6.13 6.79 -15.18
CA ILE A 145 -5.31 7.92 -15.62
C ILE A 145 -4.31 8.23 -14.51
N LEU A 146 -3.07 8.56 -14.85
CA LEU A 146 -2.00 8.80 -13.88
C LEU A 146 -2.47 9.69 -12.72
N GLY A 147 -2.27 9.21 -11.52
CA GLY A 147 -2.62 9.89 -10.29
C GLY A 147 -4.08 9.73 -9.83
N GLN A 148 -4.97 9.18 -10.65
CA GLN A 148 -6.33 8.91 -10.20
C GLN A 148 -6.36 7.73 -9.23
N PRO A 149 -7.22 7.76 -8.19
CA PRO A 149 -7.38 6.63 -7.28
C PRO A 149 -8.09 5.46 -7.97
N PHE A 150 -7.88 4.26 -7.46
CA PHE A 150 -8.79 3.14 -7.70
C PHE A 150 -9.70 2.93 -6.49
N TYR A 151 -10.81 2.26 -6.71
CA TYR A 151 -11.82 1.99 -5.68
C TYR A 151 -11.96 0.48 -5.43
N ILE A 152 -12.22 0.14 -4.18
CA ILE A 152 -12.71 -1.17 -3.76
C ILE A 152 -14.00 -0.90 -2.98
N ASP A 153 -15.15 -1.12 -3.62
CA ASP A 153 -16.47 -0.73 -3.13
C ASP A 153 -16.51 0.75 -2.68
N SER A 154 -16.70 1.00 -1.38
CA SER A 154 -16.78 2.34 -0.80
C SER A 154 -15.44 2.87 -0.26
N LEU A 155 -14.34 2.22 -0.60
CA LEU A 155 -12.99 2.66 -0.24
C LEU A 155 -12.26 3.15 -1.49
N PHE A 156 -11.55 4.27 -1.39
CA PHE A 156 -10.60 4.68 -2.41
C PHE A 156 -9.15 4.49 -1.95
N PHE A 157 -8.27 4.23 -2.89
CA PHE A 157 -6.83 4.15 -2.69
C PHE A 157 -6.13 5.00 -3.74
N GLY A 158 -5.30 5.91 -3.29
CA GLY A 158 -4.56 6.81 -4.15
C GLY A 158 -3.24 7.22 -3.53
N CYS A 159 -2.58 8.20 -4.15
CA CYS A 159 -1.30 8.73 -3.70
C CYS A 159 -1.30 10.26 -3.76
N GLU A 160 -0.58 10.90 -2.85
CA GLU A 160 -0.41 12.36 -2.88
C GLU A 160 0.48 12.83 -4.04
N PHE A 161 1.09 11.93 -4.78
CA PHE A 161 1.89 12.22 -5.96
C PHE A 161 1.09 11.95 -7.25
N PRO A 162 0.89 12.96 -8.14
CA PRO A 162 -0.04 12.85 -9.25
C PRO A 162 0.45 11.96 -10.42
N ALA A 163 1.69 11.50 -10.40
CA ALA A 163 2.25 10.65 -11.44
C ALA A 163 2.41 9.19 -11.01
N THR A 164 1.56 8.71 -10.07
CA THR A 164 1.51 7.30 -9.75
C THR A 164 0.68 6.54 -10.78
N ASP A 165 1.10 5.31 -11.08
CA ASP A 165 0.35 4.38 -11.89
C ASP A 165 -0.54 3.54 -10.97
N ASN A 166 -1.82 3.87 -10.93
CA ASN A 166 -2.82 3.18 -10.13
C ASN A 166 -3.59 2.25 -11.04
N ARG A 167 -3.66 0.99 -10.67
CA ARG A 167 -4.31 -0.03 -11.53
C ARG A 167 -4.97 -1.13 -10.72
N ILE A 168 -5.91 -1.79 -11.39
CA ILE A 168 -6.46 -3.07 -10.95
C ILE A 168 -5.94 -4.12 -11.93
N GLN A 169 -5.30 -5.14 -11.42
CA GLN A 169 -4.75 -6.22 -12.23
C GLN A 169 -4.96 -7.55 -11.53
N TYR A 170 -5.56 -8.52 -12.22
CA TYR A 170 -5.86 -9.86 -11.68
C TYR A 170 -6.63 -9.83 -10.34
N GLY A 171 -7.55 -8.87 -10.18
CA GLY A 171 -8.30 -8.70 -8.93
C GLY A 171 -7.52 -8.09 -7.77
N ILE A 172 -6.38 -7.47 -8.06
CA ILE A 172 -5.53 -6.79 -7.10
C ILE A 172 -5.46 -5.30 -7.44
N GLY A 173 -5.80 -4.45 -6.49
CA GLY A 173 -5.60 -3.00 -6.60
C GLY A 173 -4.18 -2.61 -6.21
N GLN A 174 -3.52 -1.83 -7.04
CA GLN A 174 -2.13 -1.40 -6.85
C GLN A 174 -1.96 0.10 -7.01
N VAL A 175 -1.12 0.70 -6.16
CA VAL A 175 -0.59 2.05 -6.33
C VAL A 175 0.90 1.92 -6.56
N LYS A 176 1.36 2.18 -7.79
CA LYS A 176 2.77 2.06 -8.19
C LYS A 176 3.43 3.42 -8.27
N TYR A 177 4.56 3.54 -7.63
CA TYR A 177 5.42 4.71 -7.70
C TYR A 177 6.73 4.35 -8.41
N TYR A 178 6.98 4.95 -9.57
CA TYR A 178 8.20 4.73 -10.34
C TYR A 178 9.32 5.60 -9.78
N VAL A 179 10.38 4.95 -9.31
CA VAL A 179 11.59 5.62 -8.82
C VAL A 179 12.46 6.01 -10.02
N GLY A 180 12.63 5.11 -10.98
CA GLY A 180 13.23 5.36 -12.30
C GLY A 180 14.68 5.84 -12.29
N ARG A 181 15.39 5.72 -11.16
CA ARG A 181 16.78 6.14 -11.00
C ARG A 181 17.47 5.35 -9.89
N PRO A 182 18.78 5.23 -9.90
CA PRO A 182 19.53 4.74 -8.74
C PRO A 182 19.24 5.62 -7.52
N VAL A 183 19.03 4.98 -6.38
CA VAL A 183 18.89 5.64 -5.08
C VAL A 183 20.10 5.28 -4.23
N HIS A 184 20.69 6.26 -3.59
CA HIS A 184 21.72 6.05 -2.59
C HIS A 184 21.33 6.75 -1.30
N GLY A 185 21.44 6.05 -0.18
CA GLY A 185 21.06 6.55 1.13
C GLY A 185 19.55 6.56 1.35
N ARG A 186 19.06 7.58 2.05
CA ARG A 186 17.66 7.67 2.47
C ARG A 186 16.74 8.20 1.38
N PHE A 187 15.65 7.50 1.14
CA PHE A 187 14.58 7.92 0.24
C PHE A 187 13.23 7.82 0.94
N THR A 188 12.36 8.80 0.71
CA THR A 188 11.00 8.82 1.24
C THR A 188 10.02 8.87 0.07
N CYS A 189 9.20 7.85 -0.06
CA CYS A 189 8.14 7.81 -1.06
C CYS A 189 7.03 8.81 -0.73
N PRO A 190 6.25 9.23 -1.73
CA PRO A 190 5.01 9.97 -1.46
C PRO A 190 4.06 9.11 -0.60
N ALA A 191 3.19 9.78 0.15
CA ALA A 191 2.22 9.08 0.97
C ALA A 191 1.07 8.55 0.11
N THR A 192 0.63 7.32 0.37
CA THR A 192 -0.65 6.82 -0.11
C THR A 192 -1.77 7.28 0.82
N VAL A 193 -2.96 7.40 0.27
CA VAL A 193 -4.18 7.86 0.95
C VAL A 193 -5.28 6.87 0.70
N MET A 194 -5.97 6.49 1.77
CA MET A 194 -7.16 5.66 1.76
C MET A 194 -8.32 6.45 2.39
N GLY A 195 -9.50 6.46 1.74
CA GLY A 195 -10.70 7.15 2.21
C GLY A 195 -11.98 6.37 1.97
#